data_2bdb6e1ab2accb1187c4a81473175e73
#
_entry.id   2bdb6e1ab2accb1187c4a81473175e73
#
_cell.length_a   1.000
_cell.length_b   1.000
_cell.length_c   1.000
_cell.angle_alpha   90.00
_cell.angle_beta   90.00
_cell.angle_gamma   90.00
#
_symmetry.space_group_name_H-M   'P 1'
#
loop_
_entity.id
_entity.type
_entity.pdbx_description
1 polymer ?
#
loop_
_entity_poly.entity_id
_entity_poly.type
_entity_poly.pdbx_seq_one_letter_code
_entity_poly.pdbx_strand_id
1 'polypeptide(L)'
;QDQIVSGASGLKKRTSCDAAISKFSLAMTWPERKLVDRMDYTINGKMFESVLFSLARLERVDDKTKREVKAFLGLVIKESDRPVQYSEKLDMFVVQLVERSDPDTARVYYWQERNGEIAALFECLWSIKLKKFYLCRGNVAFADEGLTVDMLFSEEKILEWQKVVSAIKEVVLSKAKS
;
A
#
# COMPACT_ATOMS: atom_id res chain seq x y z
N GLN A 1 -3.22 -36.44 -1.40
CA GLN A 1 -3.83 -35.58 -0.37
C GLN A 1 -3.43 -34.15 -0.71
N ASP A 2 -4.30 -33.48 -1.46
CA ASP A 2 -4.08 -32.12 -1.93
C ASP A 2 -4.38 -31.15 -0.77
N GLN A 3 -3.36 -30.51 -0.25
CA GLN A 3 -3.55 -29.38 0.68
C GLN A 3 -4.06 -28.17 -0.12
N ILE A 4 -5.31 -27.86 0.08
CA ILE A 4 -5.95 -26.65 -0.43
C ILE A 4 -5.38 -25.48 0.37
N VAL A 5 -4.54 -24.68 -0.29
CA VAL A 5 -4.12 -23.37 0.24
C VAL A 5 -5.32 -22.43 0.16
N SER A 6 -6.13 -22.42 1.21
CA SER A 6 -7.27 -21.52 1.38
C SER A 6 -6.77 -20.15 1.76
N GLY A 7 -6.62 -19.26 0.79
CA GLY A 7 -6.17 -17.87 1.05
C GLY A 7 -6.16 -16.96 -0.18
N ALA A 8 -6.32 -17.51 -1.36
CA ALA A 8 -6.42 -16.73 -2.59
C ALA A 8 -7.88 -16.64 -3.04
N SER A 9 -8.61 -15.68 -2.49
CA SER A 9 -9.93 -15.33 -3.01
C SER A 9 -9.76 -14.78 -4.43
N GLY A 10 -10.09 -15.62 -5.44
CA GLY A 10 -10.08 -15.23 -6.84
C GLY A 10 -9.28 -16.12 -7.80
N LEU A 11 -8.56 -17.13 -7.32
CA LEU A 11 -7.91 -18.10 -8.20
C LEU A 11 -8.94 -19.14 -8.69
N LYS A 12 -9.58 -18.89 -9.82
CA LYS A 12 -10.20 -19.98 -10.59
C LYS A 12 -9.06 -20.90 -11.07
N LYS A 13 -9.09 -22.15 -10.63
CA LYS A 13 -8.16 -23.21 -11.05
C LYS A 13 -8.24 -23.35 -12.58
N ARG A 14 -7.33 -22.74 -13.32
CA ARG A 14 -7.12 -22.99 -14.73
C ARG A 14 -5.97 -23.99 -14.85
N THR A 15 -6.20 -25.06 -15.58
CA THR A 15 -5.26 -26.18 -15.78
C THR A 15 -4.23 -25.93 -16.89
N SER A 16 -4.00 -24.69 -17.28
CA SER A 16 -2.99 -24.32 -18.27
C SER A 16 -2.08 -23.20 -17.76
N CYS A 17 -0.86 -23.16 -18.27
CA CYS A 17 0.16 -22.14 -17.95
C CYS A 17 -0.26 -20.69 -18.26
N ASP A 18 -1.42 -20.49 -18.88
CA ASP A 18 -1.99 -19.19 -19.23
C ASP A 18 -2.92 -18.60 -18.14
N ALA A 19 -2.85 -19.11 -16.90
CA ALA A 19 -3.59 -18.52 -15.79
C ALA A 19 -3.07 -17.13 -15.52
N ALA A 20 -3.77 -16.10 -16.03
CA ALA A 20 -3.48 -14.71 -15.73
C ALA A 20 -3.71 -14.47 -14.23
N ILE A 21 -2.65 -14.44 -13.44
CA ILE A 21 -2.71 -14.06 -12.02
C ILE A 21 -3.10 -12.59 -11.98
N SER A 22 -4.32 -12.33 -11.52
CA SER A 22 -4.86 -10.97 -11.47
C SER A 22 -4.38 -10.17 -10.25
N LYS A 23 -4.05 -10.85 -9.17
CA LYS A 23 -3.55 -10.27 -7.93
C LYS A 23 -2.73 -11.33 -7.17
N PHE A 24 -1.59 -10.92 -6.66
CA PHE A 24 -0.68 -11.76 -5.88
C PHE A 24 -0.35 -11.06 -4.58
N SER A 25 -0.49 -11.75 -3.44
CA SER A 25 -0.26 -11.16 -2.11
C SER A 25 0.85 -11.88 -1.38
N LEU A 26 1.76 -11.12 -0.80
CA LEU A 26 2.91 -11.58 -0.05
C LEU A 26 3.06 -10.78 1.24
N ALA A 27 3.86 -11.31 2.17
CA ALA A 27 4.37 -10.59 3.32
C ALA A 27 5.90 -10.62 3.31
N MET A 28 6.52 -9.54 3.80
CA MET A 28 7.97 -9.38 3.88
C MET A 28 8.34 -8.78 5.24
N THR A 29 9.27 -9.41 5.98
CA THR A 29 9.79 -8.82 7.22
C THR A 29 10.54 -7.52 6.92
N TRP A 30 10.57 -6.62 7.88
CA TRP A 30 11.29 -5.36 7.78
C TRP A 30 12.09 -5.12 9.06
N PRO A 31 13.38 -4.78 8.99
CA PRO A 31 14.16 -4.44 7.79
C PRO A 31 14.86 -5.62 7.08
N GLU A 32 14.71 -6.87 7.50
CA GLU A 32 15.45 -8.04 7.01
C GLU A 32 15.09 -8.44 5.57
N ARG A 33 13.96 -7.95 5.05
CA ARG A 33 13.48 -8.17 3.67
C ARG A 33 13.27 -9.65 3.30
N LYS A 34 12.92 -10.49 4.27
CA LYS A 34 12.62 -11.90 4.04
C LYS A 34 11.16 -12.08 3.74
N LEU A 35 10.85 -12.82 2.65
CA LEU A 35 9.48 -13.25 2.39
C LEU A 35 9.05 -14.22 3.49
N VAL A 36 7.83 -14.02 3.98
CA VAL A 36 7.19 -14.85 4.99
C VAL A 36 5.79 -15.24 4.51
N ASP A 37 5.29 -16.36 5.03
CA ASP A 37 3.93 -16.76 4.76
C ASP A 37 2.95 -15.73 5.34
N ARG A 38 1.90 -15.41 4.57
CA ARG A 38 0.85 -14.51 5.00
C ARG A 38 0.13 -15.02 6.25
N MET A 39 0.01 -16.34 6.42
CA MET A 39 -0.61 -16.95 7.59
C MET A 39 0.24 -16.75 8.85
N ASP A 40 1.56 -16.89 8.75
CA ASP A 40 2.47 -16.60 9.87
C ASP A 40 2.40 -15.14 10.28
N TYR A 41 2.22 -14.23 9.33
CA TYR A 41 2.04 -12.82 9.56
C TYR A 41 0.81 -12.52 10.43
N THR A 42 -0.33 -13.18 10.18
CA THR A 42 -1.59 -12.92 10.90
C THR A 42 -1.71 -13.67 12.20
N ILE A 43 -1.22 -14.91 12.28
CA ILE A 43 -1.41 -15.81 13.42
C ILE A 43 -0.42 -15.52 14.55
N ASN A 44 0.84 -15.19 14.23
CA ASN A 44 1.90 -15.01 15.24
C ASN A 44 2.05 -13.57 15.74
N GLY A 45 1.09 -12.69 15.47
CA GLY A 45 1.10 -11.30 15.95
C GLY A 45 2.20 -10.41 15.35
N LYS A 46 2.94 -10.91 14.35
CA LYS A 46 4.04 -10.19 13.67
C LYS A 46 3.54 -9.13 12.68
N MET A 47 2.26 -8.79 12.76
CA MET A 47 1.61 -7.84 11.87
C MET A 47 2.31 -6.48 11.81
N PHE A 48 2.97 -6.09 12.90
CA PHE A 48 3.67 -4.81 12.97
C PHE A 48 5.14 -4.85 12.53
N GLU A 49 5.73 -6.04 12.42
CA GLU A 49 7.13 -6.21 12.01
C GLU A 49 7.30 -6.40 10.50
N SER A 50 6.20 -6.63 9.78
CA SER A 50 6.22 -6.98 8.37
C SER A 50 5.50 -5.94 7.50
N VAL A 51 5.75 -6.01 6.21
CA VAL A 51 5.00 -5.31 5.16
C VAL A 51 4.18 -6.34 4.41
N LEU A 52 2.86 -6.22 4.47
CA LEU A 52 1.97 -6.98 3.61
C LEU A 52 1.81 -6.22 2.30
N PHE A 53 1.97 -6.88 1.16
CA PHE A 53 1.78 -6.23 -0.12
C PHE A 53 1.10 -7.15 -1.14
N SER A 54 0.41 -6.54 -2.08
CA SER A 54 -0.25 -7.22 -3.19
C SER A 54 0.14 -6.54 -4.50
N LEU A 55 0.37 -7.35 -5.50
CA LEU A 55 0.72 -6.91 -6.85
C LEU A 55 -0.44 -7.09 -7.79
N ALA A 56 -0.68 -6.11 -8.64
CA ALA A 56 -1.63 -6.18 -9.74
C ALA A 56 -1.05 -5.51 -10.99
N ARG A 57 -1.59 -5.84 -12.17
CA ARG A 57 -1.19 -5.17 -13.42
C ARG A 57 -1.75 -3.76 -13.45
N LEU A 58 -0.92 -2.80 -13.85
CA LEU A 58 -1.28 -1.39 -13.99
C LEU A 58 -2.30 -1.14 -15.10
N GLU A 59 -2.30 -1.97 -16.14
CA GLU A 59 -3.25 -1.88 -17.28
C GLU A 59 -4.73 -1.88 -16.88
N ARG A 60 -5.04 -2.28 -15.62
CA ARG A 60 -6.39 -2.24 -15.06
C ARG A 60 -6.73 -0.94 -14.34
N VAL A 61 -5.75 -0.06 -14.17
CA VAL A 61 -6.00 1.28 -13.63
C VAL A 61 -6.42 2.16 -14.79
N ASP A 62 -7.69 2.06 -15.16
CA ASP A 62 -8.27 2.87 -16.22
C ASP A 62 -8.29 4.36 -15.82
N ASP A 63 -8.55 5.22 -16.82
CA ASP A 63 -8.64 6.67 -16.59
C ASP A 63 -9.77 7.05 -15.63
N LYS A 64 -10.75 6.18 -15.45
CA LYS A 64 -11.82 6.36 -14.46
C LYS A 64 -11.26 6.23 -13.04
N THR A 65 -10.51 5.18 -12.74
CA THR A 65 -9.86 4.98 -11.43
C THR A 65 -8.92 6.13 -11.09
N LYS A 66 -8.12 6.60 -12.04
CA LYS A 66 -7.25 7.77 -11.85
C LYS A 66 -8.04 9.03 -11.49
N ARG A 67 -9.15 9.28 -12.19
CA ARG A 67 -10.04 10.42 -11.87
C ARG A 67 -10.69 10.27 -10.51
N GLU A 68 -11.10 9.06 -10.12
CA GLU A 68 -11.68 8.78 -8.80
C GLU A 68 -10.69 9.06 -7.67
N VAL A 69 -9.42 8.67 -7.81
CA VAL A 69 -8.37 8.98 -6.83
C VAL A 69 -8.16 10.49 -6.69
N LYS A 70 -8.09 11.23 -7.80
CA LYS A 70 -7.95 12.70 -7.77
C LYS A 70 -9.17 13.37 -7.14
N ALA A 71 -10.37 12.92 -7.49
CA ALA A 71 -11.62 13.43 -6.91
C ALA A 71 -11.69 13.16 -5.41
N PHE A 72 -11.29 11.96 -4.99
CA PHE A 72 -11.20 11.60 -3.57
C PHE A 72 -10.25 12.50 -2.80
N LEU A 73 -9.02 12.71 -3.30
CA LEU A 73 -8.06 13.63 -2.67
C LEU A 73 -8.60 15.07 -2.62
N GLY A 74 -9.28 15.52 -3.67
CA GLY A 74 -9.93 16.84 -3.69
C GLY A 74 -10.98 16.98 -2.58
N LEU A 75 -11.75 15.95 -2.29
CA LEU A 75 -12.70 15.95 -1.17
C LEU A 75 -11.98 15.95 0.17
N VAL A 76 -10.96 15.13 0.35
CA VAL A 76 -10.15 15.10 1.58
C VAL A 76 -9.54 16.48 1.88
N ILE A 77 -8.97 17.12 0.87
CA ILE A 77 -8.37 18.46 1.00
C ILE A 77 -9.44 19.49 1.39
N LYS A 78 -10.61 19.43 0.76
CA LYS A 78 -11.74 20.34 1.05
C LYS A 78 -12.29 20.16 2.46
N GLU A 79 -12.33 18.93 2.95
CA GLU A 79 -12.87 18.61 4.29
C GLU A 79 -11.84 18.81 5.41
N SER A 80 -10.56 18.94 5.06
CA SER A 80 -9.49 19.16 6.02
C SER A 80 -9.53 20.57 6.58
N ASP A 81 -9.41 20.68 7.91
CA ASP A 81 -9.23 21.97 8.61
C ASP A 81 -7.79 22.51 8.54
N ARG A 82 -6.89 21.75 7.93
CA ARG A 82 -5.47 22.06 7.81
C ARG A 82 -5.04 22.21 6.35
N PRO A 83 -4.14 23.15 6.07
CA PRO A 83 -3.59 23.27 4.72
C PRO A 83 -2.77 22.03 4.34
N VAL A 84 -2.75 21.73 3.07
CA VAL A 84 -1.82 20.76 2.49
C VAL A 84 -0.39 21.24 2.72
N GLN A 85 0.46 20.36 3.20
CA GLN A 85 1.89 20.60 3.39
C GLN A 85 2.71 19.71 2.48
N TYR A 86 3.91 20.13 2.12
CA TYR A 86 4.86 19.28 1.41
C TYR A 86 5.98 18.88 2.37
N SER A 87 6.25 17.58 2.44
CA SER A 87 7.33 17.00 3.22
C SER A 87 8.52 16.69 2.31
N GLU A 88 9.54 17.50 2.31
CA GLU A 88 10.78 17.24 1.56
C GLU A 88 11.41 15.89 1.93
N LYS A 89 11.39 15.54 3.22
CA LYS A 89 11.93 14.27 3.73
C LYS A 89 11.26 13.05 3.11
N LEU A 90 9.96 13.13 2.86
CA LEU A 90 9.18 12.03 2.29
C LEU A 90 9.03 12.15 0.77
N ASP A 91 9.30 13.33 0.21
CA ASP A 91 8.98 13.70 -1.17
C ASP A 91 7.48 13.49 -1.45
N MET A 92 6.63 13.98 -0.54
CA MET A 92 5.18 13.79 -0.58
C MET A 92 4.44 15.03 -0.07
N PHE A 93 3.27 15.25 -0.65
CA PHE A 93 2.25 16.10 -0.04
C PHE A 93 1.60 15.38 1.12
N VAL A 94 1.16 16.11 2.12
CA VAL A 94 0.51 15.57 3.31
C VAL A 94 -0.64 16.46 3.75
N VAL A 95 -1.74 15.82 4.13
CA VAL A 95 -2.90 16.50 4.75
C VAL A 95 -3.47 15.61 5.86
N GLN A 96 -3.94 16.23 6.92
CA GLN A 96 -4.58 15.54 8.04
C GLN A 96 -6.07 15.88 8.08
N LEU A 97 -6.89 14.86 8.23
CA LEU A 97 -8.33 14.97 8.45
C LEU A 97 -8.68 14.34 9.80
N VAL A 98 -9.28 15.12 10.69
CA VAL A 98 -9.79 14.62 11.97
C VAL A 98 -11.17 14.00 11.73
N GLU A 99 -11.38 12.78 12.23
CA GLU A 99 -12.68 12.12 12.07
C GLU A 99 -13.74 12.79 12.95
N ARG A 100 -14.86 13.18 12.33
CA ARG A 100 -15.97 13.82 13.07
C ARG A 100 -16.63 12.88 14.10
N SER A 101 -16.62 11.58 13.82
CA SER A 101 -17.19 10.54 14.68
C SER A 101 -16.27 10.10 15.81
N ASP A 102 -14.96 10.36 15.68
CA ASP A 102 -13.94 10.01 16.67
C ASP A 102 -12.84 11.09 16.68
N PRO A 103 -12.99 12.12 17.54
CA PRO A 103 -12.05 13.23 17.62
C PRO A 103 -10.65 12.83 18.13
N ASP A 104 -10.50 11.62 18.68
CA ASP A 104 -9.20 11.07 19.11
C ASP A 104 -8.44 10.40 17.95
N THR A 105 -9.09 10.26 16.79
CA THR A 105 -8.51 9.64 15.60
C THR A 105 -8.47 10.63 14.43
N ALA A 106 -7.33 10.66 13.75
CA ALA A 106 -7.17 11.37 12.50
C ALA A 106 -6.67 10.43 11.40
N ARG A 107 -7.03 10.73 10.17
CA ARG A 107 -6.44 10.13 8.98
C ARG A 107 -5.43 11.10 8.41
N VAL A 108 -4.24 10.61 8.12
CA VAL A 108 -3.19 11.37 7.47
C VAL A 108 -2.98 10.78 6.09
N TYR A 109 -3.17 11.61 5.09
CA TYR A 109 -2.98 11.23 3.69
C TYR A 109 -1.65 11.77 3.21
N TYR A 110 -0.84 10.91 2.60
CA TYR A 110 0.41 11.23 1.94
C TYR A 110 0.30 10.85 0.48
N TRP A 111 0.67 11.75 -0.44
CA TRP A 111 0.70 11.40 -1.85
C TRP A 111 1.87 12.03 -2.57
N GLN A 112 2.34 11.32 -3.60
CA GLN A 112 3.35 11.80 -4.51
C GLN A 112 2.74 11.97 -5.89
N GLU A 113 2.98 13.12 -6.51
CA GLU A 113 2.63 13.38 -7.90
C GLU A 113 3.87 13.30 -8.79
N ARG A 114 3.73 12.62 -9.92
CA ARG A 114 4.72 12.60 -10.98
C ARG A 114 4.03 12.78 -12.32
N ASN A 115 4.48 13.75 -13.13
CA ASN A 115 3.89 14.04 -14.44
C ASN A 115 2.36 14.27 -14.42
N GLY A 116 1.86 14.89 -13.33
CA GLY A 116 0.44 15.16 -13.15
C GLY A 116 -0.40 13.93 -12.74
N GLU A 117 0.21 12.79 -12.46
CA GLU A 117 -0.44 11.58 -11.99
C GLU A 117 -0.05 11.26 -10.54
N ILE A 118 -0.96 10.64 -9.78
CA ILE A 118 -0.66 10.15 -8.44
C ILE A 118 0.19 8.88 -8.55
N ALA A 119 1.47 9.00 -8.26
CA ALA A 119 2.42 7.88 -8.30
C ALA A 119 2.38 7.02 -7.04
N ALA A 120 2.09 7.63 -5.89
CA ALA A 120 1.92 6.94 -4.61
C ALA A 120 0.86 7.66 -3.78
N LEU A 121 0.05 6.88 -3.06
CA LEU A 121 -0.95 7.38 -2.12
C LEU A 121 -0.96 6.48 -0.89
N PHE A 122 -0.81 7.07 0.29
CA PHE A 122 -0.91 6.37 1.57
C PHE A 122 -1.94 7.04 2.45
N GLU A 123 -2.70 6.23 3.17
CA GLU A 123 -3.59 6.64 4.26
C GLU A 123 -3.08 6.00 5.54
N CYS A 124 -2.76 6.81 6.54
CA CYS A 124 -2.30 6.38 7.85
C CYS A 124 -3.31 6.80 8.93
N LEU A 125 -3.64 5.89 9.83
CA LEU A 125 -4.46 6.18 11.00
C LEU A 125 -3.55 6.73 12.12
N TRP A 126 -3.88 7.92 12.61
CA TRP A 126 -3.17 8.61 13.68
C TRP A 126 -4.04 8.70 14.92
N SER A 127 -3.53 8.27 16.07
CA SER A 127 -4.17 8.57 17.36
C SER A 127 -3.68 9.89 17.89
N ILE A 128 -4.58 10.86 17.98
CA ILE A 128 -4.31 12.18 18.55
C ILE A 128 -3.94 12.04 20.04
N LYS A 129 -4.69 11.20 20.77
CA LYS A 129 -4.48 10.92 22.19
C LYS A 129 -3.14 10.26 22.50
N LEU A 130 -2.78 9.23 21.74
CA LEU A 130 -1.54 8.47 21.96
C LEU A 130 -0.34 9.04 21.19
N LYS A 131 -0.57 10.06 20.34
CA LYS A 131 0.44 10.70 19.48
C LYS A 131 1.26 9.68 18.67
N LYS A 132 0.58 8.66 18.13
CA LYS A 132 1.21 7.64 17.30
C LYS A 132 0.28 7.20 16.16
N PHE A 133 0.88 6.73 15.08
CA PHE A 133 0.16 6.03 14.02
C PHE A 133 -0.18 4.60 14.45
N TYR A 134 -1.20 4.01 13.90
CA TYR A 134 -1.52 2.60 14.07
C TYR A 134 -1.15 1.78 12.84
N LEU A 135 -1.55 2.25 11.69
CA LEU A 135 -1.48 1.50 10.45
C LEU A 135 -1.45 2.45 9.27
N CYS A 136 -0.63 2.13 8.29
CA CYS A 136 -0.64 2.77 6.98
C CYS A 136 -1.03 1.76 5.92
N ARG A 137 -1.93 2.14 5.04
CA ARG A 137 -2.21 1.42 3.80
C ARG A 137 -1.94 2.34 2.62
N GLY A 138 -1.49 1.81 1.52
CA GLY A 138 -1.21 2.63 0.37
C GLY A 138 -1.09 1.86 -0.92
N ASN A 139 -1.03 2.63 -1.98
CA ASN A 139 -0.85 2.15 -3.34
C ASN A 139 0.31 2.90 -4.00
N VAL A 140 1.16 2.18 -4.72
CA VAL A 140 2.27 2.74 -5.49
C VAL A 140 2.25 2.16 -6.90
N ALA A 141 2.36 3.04 -7.89
CA ALA A 141 2.46 2.65 -9.29
C ALA A 141 3.94 2.44 -9.67
N PHE A 142 4.25 1.27 -10.22
CA PHE A 142 5.50 0.95 -10.91
C PHE A 142 5.24 1.07 -12.41
N ALA A 143 5.24 2.31 -12.92
CA ALA A 143 4.83 2.60 -14.28
C ALA A 143 5.70 1.88 -15.32
N ASP A 144 7.01 1.85 -15.11
CA ASP A 144 7.97 1.22 -16.03
C ASP A 144 7.79 -0.31 -16.10
N GLU A 145 7.29 -0.92 -15.04
CA GLU A 145 7.03 -2.36 -14.94
C GLU A 145 5.58 -2.73 -15.26
N GLY A 146 4.72 -1.74 -15.49
CA GLY A 146 3.29 -1.98 -15.71
C GLY A 146 2.58 -2.61 -14.51
N LEU A 147 3.04 -2.30 -13.28
CA LEU A 147 2.53 -2.89 -12.04
C LEU A 147 2.04 -1.81 -11.06
N THR A 148 1.09 -2.20 -10.23
CA THR A 148 0.70 -1.45 -9.04
C THR A 148 0.85 -2.33 -7.80
N VAL A 149 1.23 -1.72 -6.69
CA VAL A 149 1.48 -2.39 -5.41
C VAL A 149 0.59 -1.77 -4.35
N ASP A 150 -0.32 -2.57 -3.82
CA ASP A 150 -1.06 -2.23 -2.59
C ASP A 150 -0.24 -2.68 -1.39
N MET A 151 -0.07 -1.83 -0.38
CA MET A 151 0.72 -2.11 0.81
C MET A 151 -0.05 -1.84 2.09
N LEU A 152 0.27 -2.65 3.11
CA LEU A 152 -0.18 -2.46 4.48
C LEU A 152 1.01 -2.65 5.41
N PHE A 153 1.29 -1.67 6.28
CA PHE A 153 2.42 -1.69 7.18
C PHE A 153 2.17 -0.82 8.43
N SER A 154 2.96 -1.04 9.48
CA SER A 154 2.93 -0.19 10.67
C SER A 154 3.60 1.17 10.43
N GLU A 155 3.25 2.11 11.27
CA GLU A 155 3.49 3.54 11.16
C GLU A 155 4.91 4.00 10.85
N GLU A 156 5.90 3.40 11.49
CA GLU A 156 7.30 3.84 11.38
C GLU A 156 7.82 3.71 9.96
N LYS A 157 7.25 2.78 9.20
CA LYS A 157 7.70 2.47 7.84
C LYS A 157 7.31 3.53 6.81
N ILE A 158 6.35 4.42 7.12
CA ILE A 158 6.05 5.54 6.22
C ILE A 158 7.26 6.47 6.06
N LEU A 159 8.09 6.60 7.10
CA LEU A 159 9.30 7.41 7.05
C LEU A 159 10.37 6.83 6.14
N GLU A 160 10.25 5.56 5.80
CA GLU A 160 11.14 4.80 4.93
C GLU A 160 10.41 4.21 3.71
N TRP A 161 9.24 4.75 3.37
CA TRP A 161 8.37 4.18 2.34
C TRP A 161 9.09 3.88 1.01
N GLN A 162 10.00 4.76 0.59
CA GLN A 162 10.78 4.58 -0.64
C GLN A 162 11.70 3.35 -0.57
N LYS A 163 12.31 3.11 0.60
CA LYS A 163 13.14 1.90 0.82
C LYS A 163 12.28 0.64 0.81
N VAL A 164 11.10 0.70 1.43
CA VAL A 164 10.14 -0.42 1.43
C VAL A 164 9.69 -0.73 0.01
N VAL A 165 9.32 0.28 -0.76
CA VAL A 165 8.92 0.14 -2.18
C VAL A 165 10.04 -0.43 -3.03
N SER A 166 11.28 0.06 -2.86
CA SER A 166 12.46 -0.46 -3.58
C SER A 166 12.72 -1.93 -3.25
N ALA A 167 12.61 -2.32 -1.97
CA ALA A 167 12.78 -3.70 -1.55
C ALA A 167 11.70 -4.63 -2.15
N ILE A 168 10.44 -4.19 -2.19
CA ILE A 168 9.36 -4.92 -2.84
C ILE A 168 9.67 -5.11 -4.33
N LYS A 169 10.10 -4.04 -5.01
CA LYS A 169 10.47 -4.08 -6.43
C LYS A 169 11.58 -5.09 -6.69
N GLU A 170 12.66 -5.09 -5.89
CA GLU A 170 13.76 -6.04 -5.99
C GLU A 170 13.28 -7.49 -5.85
N VAL A 171 12.44 -7.77 -4.82
CA VAL A 171 11.87 -9.11 -4.59
C VAL A 171 11.02 -9.56 -5.76
N VAL A 172 10.15 -8.70 -6.28
CA VAL A 172 9.26 -9.00 -7.41
C VAL A 172 10.07 -9.30 -8.67
N LEU A 173 11.03 -8.44 -9.01
CA LEU A 173 11.84 -8.60 -10.23
C LEU A 173 12.79 -9.80 -10.15
N SER A 174 13.28 -10.17 -8.95
CA SER A 174 14.10 -11.37 -8.77
C SER A 174 13.32 -12.66 -9.04
N LYS A 175 12.03 -12.69 -8.68
CA LYS A 175 11.15 -13.85 -8.89
C LYS A 175 10.59 -13.94 -10.32
N ALA A 176 10.49 -12.82 -11.02
CA ALA A 176 10.05 -12.81 -12.41
C ALA A 176 11.10 -13.38 -13.39
N LYS A 177 12.37 -13.50 -12.96
CA LYS A 177 13.49 -14.01 -13.76
C LYS A 177 13.83 -15.48 -13.50
N SER A 178 13.21 -16.09 -12.49
CA SER A 178 13.37 -17.52 -12.14
C SER A 178 12.23 -18.35 -12.69
#